data_20bea559bcb94d5a34132c336a0e349b
#
_entry.id   20bea559bcb94d5a34132c336a0e349b
#
_cell.length_a   1.000
_cell.length_b   1.000
_cell.length_c   1.000
_cell.angle_alpha   90.00
_cell.angle_beta   90.00
_cell.angle_gamma   90.00
#
_symmetry.space_group_name_H-M   'P 1'
#
loop_
_entity.id
_entity.type
_entity.pdbx_description
1 polymer ?
#
loop_
_entity_poly.entity_id
_entity_poly.type
_entity_poly.pdbx_seq_one_letter_code
_entity_poly.pdbx_strand_id
1 'polypeptide(L)'
;MTHATTAQGEMLFVKLDGVWTKIQELKSTPEIGESAEKLDATTLESEVKEYTKDIPDQSELSYTFNAMPITAEGSNLALLMGMSKNGTYEFKQVLPRLGVQVIWTAGYTYRIGAGEVSTVKDLYLSLIPKTAPIITNISATYRVTYDANGGIGSPPVDTTDYASGATVTTKDNTLTNSDKKFVFWNTRPDNSGISYDEGDTFSIYQNTVLYAIWSD
;
A
#
# COMPACT_ATOMS: atom_id res chain seq x y z
N MET A 1 -5.55 8.67 23.49
CA MET A 1 -6.40 8.42 22.30
C MET A 1 -5.76 7.27 21.55
N THR A 2 -6.42 6.13 21.46
CA THR A 2 -5.98 4.99 20.64
C THR A 2 -6.24 5.35 19.19
N HIS A 3 -5.19 5.66 18.43
CA HIS A 3 -5.29 5.82 16.99
C HIS A 3 -5.48 4.42 16.37
N ALA A 4 -6.72 4.10 15.98
CA ALA A 4 -6.98 2.93 15.17
C ALA A 4 -6.30 3.13 13.80
N THR A 5 -5.28 2.33 13.53
CA THR A 5 -4.65 2.26 12.20
C THR A 5 -5.61 1.51 11.28
N THR A 6 -6.21 2.22 10.33
CA THR A 6 -6.97 1.56 9.25
C THR A 6 -6.00 1.05 8.19
N ALA A 7 -6.32 -0.06 7.53
CA ALA A 7 -5.54 -0.65 6.44
C ALA A 7 -5.46 0.23 5.17
N GLN A 8 -5.91 1.47 5.24
CA GLN A 8 -5.95 2.40 4.12
C GLN A 8 -4.54 2.72 3.61
N GLY A 9 -4.29 2.48 2.33
CA GLY A 9 -3.02 2.73 1.67
C GLY A 9 -2.06 1.53 1.68
N GLU A 10 -2.45 0.39 2.23
CA GLU A 10 -1.66 -0.85 2.11
C GLU A 10 -1.56 -1.31 0.66
N MET A 11 -0.41 -1.88 0.33
CA MET A 11 -0.12 -2.31 -1.03
C MET A 11 0.58 -3.66 -1.01
N LEU A 12 0.20 -4.53 -1.96
CA LEU A 12 0.87 -5.80 -2.20
C LEU A 12 1.60 -5.75 -3.55
N PHE A 13 2.83 -6.24 -3.54
CA PHE A 13 3.68 -6.35 -4.73
C PHE A 13 4.17 -7.79 -4.88
N VAL A 14 4.42 -8.18 -6.12
CA VAL A 14 5.15 -9.39 -6.48
C VAL A 14 6.39 -8.99 -7.29
N LYS A 15 7.49 -9.69 -7.10
CA LYS A 15 8.72 -9.46 -7.86
C LYS A 15 8.76 -10.36 -9.08
N LEU A 16 8.72 -9.76 -10.27
CA LEU A 16 8.82 -10.43 -11.57
C LEU A 16 10.05 -9.91 -12.29
N ASP A 17 10.91 -10.79 -12.76
CA ASP A 17 12.14 -10.45 -13.49
C ASP A 17 13.00 -9.39 -12.77
N GLY A 18 13.04 -9.46 -11.43
CA GLY A 18 13.78 -8.51 -10.60
C GLY A 18 13.04 -7.19 -10.28
N VAL A 19 11.87 -6.94 -10.88
CA VAL A 19 11.09 -5.71 -10.72
C VAL A 19 9.88 -5.93 -9.81
N TRP A 20 9.67 -5.03 -8.85
CA TRP A 20 8.49 -5.03 -8.00
C TRP A 20 7.27 -4.51 -8.76
N THR A 21 6.32 -5.40 -9.01
CA THR A 21 5.05 -5.09 -9.69
C THR A 21 3.91 -5.07 -8.68
N LYS A 22 3.19 -3.96 -8.61
CA LYS A 22 2.04 -3.80 -7.70
C LYS A 22 0.86 -4.65 -8.20
N ILE A 23 0.24 -5.39 -7.27
CA ILE A 23 -1.04 -6.05 -7.52
C ILE A 23 -2.14 -5.03 -7.18
N GLN A 24 -2.86 -4.57 -8.19
CA GLN A 24 -3.84 -3.48 -8.08
C GLN A 24 -5.13 -3.91 -7.38
N GLU A 25 -5.93 -2.93 -6.91
CA GLU A 25 -7.27 -3.12 -6.37
C GLU A 25 -7.36 -3.96 -5.09
N LEU A 26 -6.37 -3.86 -4.21
CA LEU A 26 -6.37 -4.54 -2.91
C LEU A 26 -7.52 -4.06 -2.02
N LYS A 27 -8.33 -4.99 -1.51
CA LYS A 27 -9.48 -4.75 -0.62
C LYS A 27 -9.19 -5.12 0.83
N SER A 28 -8.55 -6.27 1.05
CA SER A 28 -8.22 -6.75 2.40
C SER A 28 -6.91 -7.49 2.44
N THR A 29 -6.27 -7.40 3.59
CA THR A 29 -4.99 -8.03 3.90
C THR A 29 -5.16 -9.00 5.07
N PRO A 30 -4.39 -10.11 5.11
CA PRO A 30 -4.35 -11.02 6.24
C PRO A 30 -3.53 -10.43 7.41
N GLU A 31 -3.63 -11.06 8.56
CA GLU A 31 -2.62 -10.93 9.60
C GLU A 31 -1.30 -11.52 9.11
N ILE A 32 -0.19 -10.82 9.37
CA ILE A 32 1.15 -11.29 9.04
C ILE A 32 1.97 -11.38 10.32
N GLY A 33 2.52 -12.57 10.59
CA GLY A 33 3.32 -12.82 11.76
C GLY A 33 3.71 -14.29 11.83
N GLU A 34 4.52 -14.63 12.81
CA GLU A 34 4.85 -15.99 13.15
C GLU A 34 3.99 -16.45 14.32
N SER A 35 3.35 -17.60 14.18
CA SER A 35 2.76 -18.33 15.29
C SER A 35 3.63 -19.54 15.58
N ALA A 36 4.02 -19.71 16.82
CA ALA A 36 4.73 -20.90 17.26
C ALA A 36 4.10 -21.43 18.54
N GLU A 37 3.83 -22.72 18.57
CA GLU A 37 3.37 -23.38 19.79
C GLU A 37 4.53 -23.54 20.78
N LYS A 38 4.19 -23.74 22.06
CA LYS A 38 5.15 -24.08 23.09
C LYS A 38 5.31 -25.59 23.14
N LEU A 39 6.52 -26.07 22.91
CA LEU A 39 6.86 -27.45 23.18
C LEU A 39 7.28 -27.63 24.63
N ASP A 40 6.73 -28.65 25.30
CA ASP A 40 7.16 -29.04 26.64
C ASP A 40 8.54 -29.73 26.54
N ALA A 41 9.56 -29.05 27.04
CA ALA A 41 10.93 -29.50 27.07
C ALA A 41 11.34 -29.99 28.48
N THR A 42 10.36 -30.19 29.37
CA THR A 42 10.58 -30.61 30.76
C THR A 42 11.25 -32.00 30.82
N THR A 43 12.33 -32.10 31.54
CA THR A 43 13.03 -33.39 31.80
C THR A 43 12.75 -33.86 33.24
N LEU A 44 13.14 -35.09 33.55
CA LEU A 44 13.00 -35.62 34.91
C LEU A 44 13.88 -34.90 35.95
N GLU A 45 14.83 -34.09 35.49
CA GLU A 45 15.74 -33.31 36.33
C GLU A 45 15.25 -31.85 36.49
N SER A 46 14.19 -31.45 35.76
CA SER A 46 13.66 -30.09 35.81
C SER A 46 12.81 -29.90 37.08
N GLU A 47 13.13 -28.89 37.90
CA GLU A 47 12.36 -28.53 39.09
C GLU A 47 11.07 -27.79 38.75
N VAL A 48 10.99 -27.19 37.54
CA VAL A 48 9.86 -26.47 36.99
C VAL A 48 9.60 -26.87 35.56
N LYS A 49 8.36 -26.63 35.05
CA LYS A 49 8.06 -26.89 33.65
C LYS A 49 8.88 -25.98 32.74
N GLU A 50 9.59 -26.57 31.82
CA GLU A 50 10.39 -25.91 30.81
C GLU A 50 9.67 -25.96 29.47
N TYR A 51 9.68 -24.84 28.75
CA TYR A 51 9.08 -24.76 27.42
C TYR A 51 10.08 -24.19 26.44
N THR A 52 10.11 -24.75 25.24
CA THR A 52 10.82 -24.19 24.10
C THR A 52 9.83 -23.75 23.02
N LYS A 53 10.26 -22.83 22.15
CA LYS A 53 9.47 -22.40 21.00
C LYS A 53 9.55 -23.48 19.92
N ASP A 54 8.41 -23.93 19.42
CA ASP A 54 8.36 -24.81 18.25
C ASP A 54 8.81 -24.09 16.97
N ILE A 55 9.00 -24.83 15.88
CA ILE A 55 9.23 -24.24 14.57
C ILE A 55 7.99 -23.43 14.19
N PRO A 56 8.14 -22.12 13.86
CA PRO A 56 7.01 -21.29 13.50
C PRO A 56 6.26 -21.87 12.31
N ASP A 57 4.96 -22.08 12.47
CA ASP A 57 4.09 -22.40 11.33
C ASP A 57 3.76 -21.12 10.56
N GLN A 58 3.95 -21.18 9.25
CA GLN A 58 3.63 -20.10 8.33
C GLN A 58 2.23 -20.34 7.77
N SER A 59 1.24 -19.75 8.41
CA SER A 59 -0.14 -19.84 7.94
C SER A 59 -0.31 -19.28 6.52
N GLU A 60 -1.27 -19.82 5.78
CA GLU A 60 -1.67 -19.29 4.48
C GLU A 60 -2.14 -17.85 4.59
N LEU A 61 -1.62 -16.97 3.75
CA LEU A 61 -1.97 -15.55 3.71
C LEU A 61 -3.01 -15.30 2.62
N SER A 62 -4.23 -14.96 3.01
CA SER A 62 -5.35 -14.74 2.10
C SER A 62 -5.61 -13.24 1.88
N TYR A 63 -5.45 -12.79 0.64
CA TYR A 63 -5.71 -11.42 0.18
C TYR A 63 -6.97 -11.37 -0.67
N THR A 64 -7.72 -10.29 -0.57
CA THR A 64 -8.88 -10.04 -1.43
C THR A 64 -8.67 -8.77 -2.25
N PHE A 65 -9.06 -8.82 -3.52
CA PHE A 65 -8.98 -7.72 -4.47
C PHE A 65 -10.31 -7.55 -5.19
N ASN A 66 -10.57 -6.38 -5.76
CA ASN A 66 -11.53 -6.26 -6.85
C ASN A 66 -10.92 -6.86 -8.12
N ALA A 67 -11.60 -7.82 -8.75
CA ALA A 67 -11.12 -8.42 -9.99
C ALA A 67 -11.18 -7.41 -11.14
N MET A 68 -10.05 -7.17 -11.79
CA MET A 68 -9.96 -6.31 -12.97
C MET A 68 -10.12 -7.12 -14.25
N PRO A 69 -10.79 -6.55 -15.30
CA PRO A 69 -10.82 -7.19 -16.62
C PRO A 69 -9.39 -7.45 -17.13
N ILE A 70 -9.16 -8.58 -17.78
CA ILE A 70 -7.84 -8.97 -18.31
C ILE A 70 -7.27 -7.98 -19.33
N THR A 71 -8.15 -7.22 -19.99
CA THR A 71 -7.80 -6.19 -20.97
C THR A 71 -7.49 -4.83 -20.35
N ALA A 72 -7.74 -4.66 -19.03
CA ALA A 72 -7.44 -3.43 -18.35
C ALA A 72 -5.93 -3.27 -18.13
N GLU A 73 -5.44 -2.05 -18.27
CA GLU A 73 -4.05 -1.73 -17.94
C GLU A 73 -3.78 -2.03 -16.45
N GLY A 74 -2.68 -2.72 -16.16
CA GLY A 74 -2.30 -3.10 -14.81
C GLY A 74 -3.23 -4.16 -14.16
N SER A 75 -4.00 -4.92 -14.96
CA SER A 75 -4.93 -5.93 -14.49
C SER A 75 -4.27 -6.92 -13.53
N ASN A 76 -4.82 -7.02 -12.31
CA ASN A 76 -4.38 -7.98 -11.31
C ASN A 76 -4.66 -9.43 -11.75
N LEU A 77 -5.76 -9.67 -12.45
CA LEU A 77 -6.09 -11.00 -12.96
C LEU A 77 -5.14 -11.41 -14.09
N ALA A 78 -4.84 -10.51 -15.04
CA ALA A 78 -3.90 -10.79 -16.11
C ALA A 78 -2.49 -11.07 -15.55
N LEU A 79 -2.06 -10.32 -14.55
CA LEU A 79 -0.79 -10.51 -13.84
C LEU A 79 -0.70 -11.93 -13.26
N LEU A 80 -1.69 -12.34 -12.46
CA LEU A 80 -1.68 -13.65 -11.81
C LEU A 80 -1.81 -14.81 -12.80
N MET A 81 -2.55 -14.63 -13.91
CA MET A 81 -2.63 -15.62 -14.99
C MET A 81 -1.31 -15.79 -15.74
N GLY A 82 -0.53 -14.72 -15.86
CA GLY A 82 0.77 -14.74 -16.55
C GLY A 82 1.89 -15.38 -15.71
N MET A 83 1.73 -15.49 -14.40
CA MET A 83 2.71 -16.11 -13.52
C MET A 83 2.66 -17.65 -13.60
N SER A 84 3.79 -18.32 -13.39
CA SER A 84 3.84 -19.79 -13.34
C SER A 84 3.18 -20.34 -12.06
N LYS A 85 2.17 -21.19 -12.19
CA LYS A 85 1.40 -21.75 -11.07
C LYS A 85 2.26 -22.55 -10.06
N ASN A 86 3.34 -23.12 -10.52
CA ASN A 86 4.28 -23.87 -9.67
C ASN A 86 5.47 -22.99 -9.24
N GLY A 87 5.46 -21.72 -9.60
CA GLY A 87 6.52 -20.78 -9.28
C GLY A 87 6.53 -20.39 -7.80
N THR A 88 7.70 -20.00 -7.36
CA THR A 88 7.92 -19.38 -6.06
C THR A 88 8.38 -17.96 -6.32
N TYR A 89 7.74 -17.00 -5.68
CA TYR A 89 7.95 -15.58 -5.92
C TYR A 89 8.23 -14.83 -4.62
N GLU A 90 8.99 -13.75 -4.69
CA GLU A 90 9.06 -12.79 -3.60
C GLU A 90 7.82 -11.90 -3.61
N PHE A 91 7.17 -11.80 -2.47
CA PHE A 91 6.08 -10.86 -2.23
C PHE A 91 6.50 -9.81 -1.23
N LYS A 92 5.92 -8.63 -1.37
CA LYS A 92 6.15 -7.50 -0.47
C LYS A 92 4.84 -6.82 -0.16
N GLN A 93 4.46 -6.79 1.11
CA GLN A 93 3.38 -5.93 1.60
C GLN A 93 3.99 -4.66 2.19
N VAL A 94 3.46 -3.53 1.76
CA VAL A 94 3.85 -2.21 2.27
C VAL A 94 2.74 -1.69 3.15
N LEU A 95 3.09 -1.34 4.39
CA LEU A 95 2.21 -0.79 5.40
C LEU A 95 2.63 0.66 5.70
N PRO A 96 2.22 1.64 4.88
CA PRO A 96 2.74 3.00 4.95
C PRO A 96 2.51 3.67 6.30
N ARG A 97 1.35 3.42 6.94
CA ARG A 97 1.01 4.02 8.22
C ARG A 97 1.85 3.51 9.39
N LEU A 98 2.39 2.29 9.27
CA LEU A 98 3.33 1.74 10.24
C LEU A 98 4.78 2.07 9.89
N GLY A 99 5.04 2.62 8.69
CA GLY A 99 6.38 2.89 8.20
C GLY A 99 7.20 1.63 7.93
N VAL A 100 6.54 0.49 7.69
CA VAL A 100 7.21 -0.80 7.47
C VAL A 100 6.77 -1.48 6.19
N GLN A 101 7.65 -2.32 5.68
CA GLN A 101 7.36 -3.30 4.63
C GLN A 101 7.70 -4.69 5.13
N VAL A 102 6.95 -5.66 4.67
CA VAL A 102 7.15 -7.08 4.97
C VAL A 102 7.46 -7.79 3.67
N ILE A 103 8.52 -8.58 3.64
CA ILE A 103 8.98 -9.33 2.47
C ILE A 103 9.06 -10.81 2.83
N TRP A 104 8.56 -11.68 1.97
CA TRP A 104 8.65 -13.12 2.09
C TRP A 104 8.61 -13.80 0.73
N THR A 105 9.01 -15.06 0.68
CA THR A 105 8.91 -15.90 -0.51
C THR A 105 7.74 -16.86 -0.34
N ALA A 106 6.88 -16.97 -1.37
CA ALA A 106 5.69 -17.81 -1.33
C ALA A 106 5.38 -18.46 -2.68
N GLY A 107 4.72 -19.62 -2.64
CA GLY A 107 3.87 -20.10 -3.70
C GLY A 107 2.54 -19.37 -3.68
N TYR A 108 1.75 -19.46 -4.74
CA TYR A 108 0.46 -18.80 -4.80
C TYR A 108 -0.62 -19.65 -5.46
N THR A 109 -1.85 -19.39 -5.07
CA THR A 109 -3.06 -19.80 -5.79
C THR A 109 -4.02 -18.62 -5.86
N TYR A 110 -4.89 -18.60 -6.87
CA TYR A 110 -5.94 -17.59 -6.94
C TYR A 110 -7.26 -18.18 -7.40
N ARG A 111 -8.36 -17.52 -7.02
CA ARG A 111 -9.71 -17.86 -7.44
C ARG A 111 -10.53 -16.59 -7.64
N ILE A 112 -11.47 -16.63 -8.58
CA ILE A 112 -12.45 -15.56 -8.79
C ILE A 112 -13.68 -15.90 -7.97
N GLY A 113 -14.16 -14.95 -7.18
CA GLY A 113 -15.34 -15.09 -6.35
C GLY A 113 -16.62 -15.22 -7.16
N ALA A 114 -17.65 -15.73 -6.52
CA ALA A 114 -19.02 -15.67 -7.03
C ALA A 114 -19.43 -14.18 -7.17
N GLY A 115 -20.32 -13.87 -8.08
CA GLY A 115 -20.83 -12.53 -8.29
C GLY A 115 -22.27 -12.55 -8.74
N GLU A 116 -23.02 -11.54 -8.34
CA GLU A 116 -24.34 -11.24 -8.83
C GLU A 116 -24.29 -10.24 -9.98
N VAL A 117 -25.38 -10.07 -10.69
CA VAL A 117 -25.51 -9.03 -11.73
C VAL A 117 -25.29 -7.66 -11.10
N SER A 118 -24.40 -6.86 -11.70
CA SER A 118 -24.03 -5.50 -11.25
C SER A 118 -23.07 -5.41 -10.06
N THR A 119 -22.41 -6.49 -9.65
CA THR A 119 -21.36 -6.43 -8.61
C THR A 119 -19.97 -6.64 -9.21
N VAL A 120 -18.99 -5.92 -8.66
CA VAL A 120 -17.57 -6.20 -8.94
C VAL A 120 -17.23 -7.52 -8.29
N LYS A 121 -16.64 -8.44 -9.07
CA LYS A 121 -16.23 -9.75 -8.54
C LYS A 121 -14.97 -9.60 -7.68
N ASP A 122 -14.92 -10.38 -6.63
CA ASP A 122 -13.71 -10.52 -5.84
C ASP A 122 -12.70 -11.45 -6.52
N LEU A 123 -11.43 -11.10 -6.39
CA LEU A 123 -10.30 -11.96 -6.72
C LEU A 123 -9.58 -12.29 -5.41
N TYR A 124 -9.55 -13.56 -5.08
CA TYR A 124 -8.86 -14.07 -3.90
C TYR A 124 -7.49 -14.59 -4.30
N LEU A 125 -6.47 -14.12 -3.62
CA LEU A 125 -5.07 -14.57 -3.76
C LEU A 125 -4.65 -15.21 -2.44
N SER A 126 -4.30 -16.48 -2.48
CA SER A 126 -3.74 -17.20 -1.35
C SER A 126 -2.25 -17.39 -1.56
N LEU A 127 -1.45 -16.94 -0.61
CA LEU A 127 -0.02 -17.11 -0.60
C LEU A 127 0.36 -18.18 0.42
N ILE A 128 1.17 -19.12 -0.01
CA ILE A 128 1.71 -20.19 0.82
C ILE A 128 3.17 -19.86 1.12
N PRO A 129 3.47 -19.23 2.28
CA PRO A 129 4.82 -18.79 2.60
C PRO A 129 5.80 -19.95 2.64
N LYS A 130 7.01 -19.71 2.14
CA LYS A 130 8.15 -20.64 2.19
C LYS A 130 9.29 -20.12 3.05
N THR A 131 9.25 -18.85 3.37
CA THR A 131 10.21 -18.19 4.26
C THR A 131 9.46 -17.38 5.31
N ALA A 132 10.05 -17.26 6.49
CA ALA A 132 9.56 -16.33 7.49
C ALA A 132 9.48 -14.90 6.93
N PRO A 133 8.48 -14.10 7.33
CA PRO A 133 8.36 -12.72 6.90
C PRO A 133 9.50 -11.88 7.49
N ILE A 134 10.15 -11.08 6.64
CA ILE A 134 11.19 -10.14 7.04
C ILE A 134 10.54 -8.76 7.10
N ILE A 135 10.45 -8.19 8.30
CA ILE A 135 9.91 -6.85 8.53
C ILE A 135 11.05 -5.85 8.52
N THR A 136 10.96 -4.85 7.65
CA THR A 136 11.94 -3.76 7.54
C THR A 136 11.25 -2.41 7.48
N ASN A 137 11.95 -1.36 7.87
CA ASN A 137 11.44 -0.01 7.72
C ASN A 137 11.30 0.35 6.23
N ILE A 138 10.27 1.12 5.89
CA ILE A 138 10.17 1.70 4.55
C ILE A 138 11.18 2.85 4.49
N SER A 139 12.20 2.70 3.65
CA SER A 139 13.12 3.80 3.31
C SER A 139 12.56 4.68 2.18
N ALA A 140 11.27 4.56 1.86
CA ALA A 140 10.66 5.35 0.81
C ALA A 140 10.51 6.80 1.26
N THR A 141 11.05 7.70 0.49
CA THR A 141 10.73 9.12 0.56
C THR A 141 9.70 9.46 -0.50
N TYR A 142 8.85 10.43 -0.18
CA TYR A 142 7.79 10.91 -1.05
C TYR A 142 7.98 12.39 -1.31
N ARG A 143 7.43 12.86 -2.44
CA ARG A 143 7.50 14.26 -2.85
C ARG A 143 6.10 14.81 -3.08
N VAL A 144 5.98 16.13 -2.86
CA VAL A 144 4.83 16.92 -3.28
C VAL A 144 5.19 17.67 -4.55
N THR A 145 4.31 17.62 -5.52
CA THR A 145 4.41 18.36 -6.78
C THR A 145 3.18 19.24 -6.90
N TYR A 146 3.34 20.47 -7.35
CA TYR A 146 2.26 21.40 -7.57
C TYR A 146 2.01 21.54 -9.07
N ASP A 147 0.73 21.52 -9.46
CA ASP A 147 0.29 21.68 -10.85
C ASP A 147 -0.59 22.92 -10.98
N ALA A 148 -0.34 23.70 -12.03
CA ALA A 148 -1.03 24.96 -12.26
C ALA A 148 -2.52 24.80 -12.61
N ASN A 149 -2.92 23.64 -13.12
CA ASN A 149 -4.30 23.32 -13.50
C ASN A 149 -5.00 24.46 -14.26
N GLY A 150 -4.35 24.92 -15.32
CA GLY A 150 -4.83 26.04 -16.14
C GLY A 150 -4.41 27.43 -15.65
N GLY A 151 -3.66 27.54 -14.57
CA GLY A 151 -3.03 28.80 -14.14
C GLY A 151 -1.81 29.17 -14.98
N ILE A 152 -1.39 30.40 -14.88
CA ILE A 152 -0.25 31.01 -15.59
C ILE A 152 0.88 31.25 -14.60
N GLY A 153 2.09 30.92 -14.99
CA GLY A 153 3.30 31.06 -14.17
C GLY A 153 3.91 29.70 -13.83
N SER A 154 4.88 29.71 -12.91
CA SER A 154 5.52 28.48 -12.42
C SER A 154 4.90 28.07 -11.10
N PRO A 155 4.40 26.84 -10.97
CA PRO A 155 3.92 26.34 -9.69
C PRO A 155 5.03 26.39 -8.63
N PRO A 156 4.69 26.48 -7.34
CA PRO A 156 5.67 26.41 -6.28
C PRO A 156 6.41 25.08 -6.32
N VAL A 157 7.69 25.09 -5.94
CA VAL A 157 8.53 23.89 -5.96
C VAL A 157 8.79 23.44 -4.52
N ASP A 158 8.53 22.19 -4.24
CA ASP A 158 8.96 21.53 -3.02
C ASP A 158 10.02 20.47 -3.34
N THR A 159 11.24 20.72 -2.90
CA THR A 159 12.40 19.83 -3.14
C THR A 159 12.62 18.82 -2.01
N THR A 160 11.72 18.81 -1.01
CA THR A 160 11.86 17.98 0.18
C THR A 160 11.52 16.53 -0.14
N ASP A 161 12.40 15.62 0.25
CA ASP A 161 12.12 14.19 0.30
C ASP A 161 11.54 13.87 1.69
N TYR A 162 10.26 13.63 1.76
CA TYR A 162 9.52 13.35 2.98
C TYR A 162 9.54 11.85 3.31
N ALA A 163 9.91 11.48 4.52
CA ALA A 163 9.72 10.11 4.99
C ALA A 163 8.24 9.74 5.05
N SER A 164 7.92 8.45 4.98
CA SER A 164 6.54 7.96 5.15
C SER A 164 5.92 8.46 6.45
N GLY A 165 4.75 9.09 6.36
CA GLY A 165 4.05 9.68 7.51
C GLY A 165 4.55 11.05 7.97
N ALA A 166 5.57 11.61 7.31
CA ALA A 166 6.04 12.95 7.62
C ALA A 166 4.95 14.01 7.34
N THR A 167 4.98 15.09 8.10
CA THR A 167 4.08 16.22 7.90
C THR A 167 4.57 17.10 6.76
N VAL A 168 3.72 17.34 5.79
CA VAL A 168 3.90 18.32 4.71
C VAL A 168 3.13 19.57 5.08
N THR A 169 3.72 20.75 4.80
CA THR A 169 2.99 22.03 4.81
C THR A 169 2.83 22.50 3.38
N THR A 170 1.61 22.79 2.97
CA THR A 170 1.30 23.28 1.62
C THR A 170 1.95 24.65 1.38
N LYS A 171 2.46 24.82 0.16
CA LYS A 171 3.11 26.06 -0.27
C LYS A 171 2.07 27.11 -0.66
N ASP A 172 2.47 28.37 -0.48
CA ASP A 172 1.70 29.51 -0.99
C ASP A 172 1.63 29.46 -2.52
N ASN A 173 0.51 29.92 -3.07
CA ASN A 173 0.31 29.98 -4.51
C ASN A 173 1.18 31.07 -5.16
N THR A 174 1.86 30.72 -6.23
CA THR A 174 2.67 31.63 -7.05
C THR A 174 2.11 31.85 -8.44
N LEU A 175 0.94 31.28 -8.71
CA LEU A 175 0.28 31.29 -10.01
C LEU A 175 -0.76 32.40 -10.10
N THR A 176 -1.06 32.82 -11.32
CA THR A 176 -2.14 33.74 -11.65
C THR A 176 -3.08 33.08 -12.67
N ASN A 177 -4.28 33.61 -12.79
CA ASN A 177 -5.20 33.29 -13.87
C ASN A 177 -5.85 34.57 -14.33
N SER A 178 -6.09 34.75 -15.64
CA SER A 178 -6.56 36.01 -16.22
C SER A 178 -7.91 36.48 -15.65
N ASP A 179 -8.81 35.53 -15.41
CA ASP A 179 -10.21 35.82 -15.07
C ASP A 179 -10.67 35.15 -13.77
N LYS A 180 -9.80 34.38 -13.14
CA LYS A 180 -10.12 33.55 -11.98
C LYS A 180 -9.16 33.80 -10.83
N LYS A 181 -9.63 33.60 -9.61
CA LYS A 181 -8.82 33.70 -8.40
C LYS A 181 -8.45 32.29 -7.94
N PHE A 182 -7.25 32.13 -7.43
CA PHE A 182 -6.86 30.92 -6.70
C PHE A 182 -7.75 30.76 -5.47
N VAL A 183 -8.22 29.53 -5.24
CA VAL A 183 -9.07 29.21 -4.09
C VAL A 183 -8.28 28.34 -3.09
N PHE A 184 -7.79 27.18 -3.53
CA PHE A 184 -7.01 26.23 -2.72
C PHE A 184 -6.29 25.21 -3.61
N TRP A 185 -5.50 24.38 -2.99
CA TRP A 185 -4.88 23.19 -3.61
C TRP A 185 -5.80 21.97 -3.45
N ASN A 186 -5.87 21.10 -4.46
CA ASN A 186 -6.66 19.87 -4.39
C ASN A 186 -5.86 18.66 -4.92
N THR A 187 -6.10 17.48 -4.38
CA THR A 187 -5.45 16.25 -4.83
C THR A 187 -5.94 15.76 -6.20
N ARG A 188 -6.96 16.40 -6.78
CA ARG A 188 -7.48 16.12 -8.12
C ARG A 188 -7.76 17.41 -8.89
N PRO A 189 -7.51 17.40 -10.23
CA PRO A 189 -7.67 18.61 -11.04
C PRO A 189 -9.12 19.07 -11.19
N ASP A 190 -10.08 18.17 -11.01
CA ASP A 190 -11.51 18.40 -11.11
C ASP A 190 -12.18 18.78 -9.77
N ASN A 191 -11.39 19.09 -8.76
CA ASN A 191 -11.86 19.43 -7.41
C ASN A 191 -12.62 18.30 -6.67
N SER A 192 -12.51 17.05 -7.12
CA SER A 192 -13.19 15.92 -6.48
C SER A 192 -12.36 15.26 -5.36
N GLY A 193 -11.13 15.72 -5.13
CA GLY A 193 -10.20 15.20 -4.15
C GLY A 193 -10.26 15.91 -2.80
N ILE A 194 -9.16 15.83 -2.04
CA ILE A 194 -8.99 16.50 -0.75
C ILE A 194 -8.43 17.90 -1.01
N SER A 195 -9.05 18.91 -0.41
CA SER A 195 -8.64 20.32 -0.51
C SER A 195 -7.73 20.70 0.66
N TYR A 196 -6.79 21.58 0.36
CA TYR A 196 -5.85 22.18 1.32
C TYR A 196 -5.69 23.65 1.03
N ASP A 197 -5.83 24.49 2.04
CA ASP A 197 -5.47 25.89 1.96
C ASP A 197 -3.95 26.08 1.99
N GLU A 198 -3.48 27.27 1.66
CA GLU A 198 -2.08 27.66 1.80
C GLU A 198 -1.66 27.55 3.27
N GLY A 199 -0.56 26.83 3.54
CA GLY A 199 -0.07 26.60 4.90
C GLY A 199 -0.75 25.44 5.64
N ASP A 200 -1.73 24.78 5.06
CA ASP A 200 -2.32 23.56 5.65
C ASP A 200 -1.32 22.42 5.74
N THR A 201 -1.57 21.49 6.65
CA THR A 201 -0.69 20.36 6.88
C THR A 201 -1.38 19.02 6.67
N PHE A 202 -0.65 18.05 6.09
CA PHE A 202 -1.09 16.67 5.96
C PHE A 202 0.07 15.69 6.09
N SER A 203 -0.24 14.43 6.44
CA SER A 203 0.76 13.36 6.47
C SER A 203 0.88 12.69 5.10
N ILE A 204 2.12 12.59 4.59
CA ILE A 204 2.40 12.02 3.27
C ILE A 204 2.76 10.53 3.37
N TYR A 205 2.12 9.69 2.53
CA TYR A 205 2.36 8.24 2.42
C TYR A 205 2.60 7.77 1.00
N GLN A 206 2.56 8.70 0.04
CA GLN A 206 2.80 8.48 -1.39
C GLN A 206 3.17 9.80 -2.06
N ASN A 207 3.77 9.75 -3.25
CA ASN A 207 3.95 10.95 -4.05
C ASN A 207 2.59 11.60 -4.30
N THR A 208 2.49 12.88 -4.01
CA THR A 208 1.23 13.64 -4.05
C THR A 208 1.35 14.78 -5.04
N VAL A 209 0.37 14.91 -5.94
CA VAL A 209 0.23 16.08 -6.80
C VAL A 209 -0.89 16.94 -6.24
N LEU A 210 -0.63 18.23 -6.09
CA LEU A 210 -1.60 19.24 -5.67
C LEU A 210 -1.89 20.17 -6.84
N TYR A 211 -3.13 20.19 -7.27
CA TYR A 211 -3.65 20.98 -8.39
C TYR A 211 -4.24 22.29 -7.89
N ALA A 212 -3.89 23.40 -8.54
CA ALA A 212 -4.52 24.68 -8.25
C ALA A 212 -6.01 24.65 -8.63
N ILE A 213 -6.88 25.06 -7.72
CA ILE A 213 -8.30 25.22 -8.00
C ILE A 213 -8.62 26.70 -8.12
N TRP A 214 -9.33 27.04 -9.18
CA TRP A 214 -9.66 28.39 -9.57
C TRP A 214 -11.15 28.64 -9.37
N SER A 215 -11.49 29.86 -8.92
CA SER A 215 -12.89 30.29 -8.84
C SER A 215 -13.54 30.31 -10.23
N ASP A 216 -14.83 30.10 -10.28
CA ASP A 216 -15.63 30.36 -11.50
C ASP A 216 -15.77 31.86 -11.78
#